data_670e7522ab95a359a470865246a11dc7
#
_entry.id   670e7522ab95a359a470865246a11dc7
#
_cell.length_a   1.000
_cell.length_b   1.000
_cell.length_c   1.000
_cell.angle_alpha   90.00
_cell.angle_beta   90.00
_cell.angle_gamma   90.00
#
_symmetry.space_group_name_H-M   'P 1'
#
loop_
_entity.id
_entity.type
_entity.pdbx_description
1 polymer ?
#
loop_
_entity_poly.entity_id
_entity_poly.type
_entity_poly.pdbx_seq_one_letter_code
_entity_poly.pdbx_strand_id
1 'polypeptide(L)'
;MRLFQYLLLILCLASANVFAQESGSFNLFSKLQGLGINLGQSNQQELLPPDEAFKLSVEVRDGNTLIANLTPAKDYYLYRDKIVFESKQSGMVIEKITLPPGKMKEDMTFGQTEVYYSPIQAIITLKREDPASEQPLTLAATYQGCNEPVGVCYAP
;
A
#
# COMPACT_ATOMS: atom_id res chain seq x y z
N MET A 1 -24.49 -70.11 16.10
CA MET A 1 -23.67 -69.20 15.17
C MET A 1 -24.54 -68.35 14.28
N ARG A 2 -25.76 -68.68 13.94
CA ARG A 2 -26.61 -67.87 13.04
C ARG A 2 -27.34 -66.71 13.75
N LEU A 3 -27.65 -66.82 15.02
CA LEU A 3 -28.31 -65.76 15.79
C LEU A 3 -27.39 -64.52 16.05
N PHE A 4 -26.13 -64.80 16.23
CA PHE A 4 -25.14 -63.71 16.48
C PHE A 4 -24.88 -62.85 15.26
N GLN A 5 -25.06 -63.39 14.05
CA GLN A 5 -24.88 -62.74 12.79
C GLN A 5 -26.01 -61.76 12.45
N TYR A 6 -27.25 -62.08 12.93
CA TYR A 6 -28.40 -61.20 12.78
C TYR A 6 -28.39 -60.02 13.76
N LEU A 7 -27.78 -60.20 14.94
CA LEU A 7 -27.66 -59.15 15.95
C LEU A 7 -26.66 -58.05 15.52
N LEU A 8 -25.62 -58.45 14.79
CA LEU A 8 -24.62 -57.52 14.23
C LEU A 8 -25.16 -56.73 13.05
N LEU A 9 -26.08 -57.27 12.28
CA LEU A 9 -26.69 -56.62 11.13
C LEU A 9 -27.75 -55.57 11.52
N ILE A 10 -28.40 -55.74 12.68
CA ILE A 10 -29.40 -54.78 13.20
C ILE A 10 -28.71 -53.59 13.85
N LEU A 11 -27.47 -53.74 14.34
CA LEU A 11 -26.72 -52.65 15.00
C LEU A 11 -26.09 -51.66 14.00
N CYS A 12 -25.96 -52.04 12.71
CA CYS A 12 -25.41 -51.18 11.67
C CYS A 12 -26.43 -50.24 10.98
N LEU A 13 -27.71 -50.38 11.24
CA LEU A 13 -28.77 -49.58 10.63
C LEU A 13 -29.27 -48.41 11.47
N ALA A 14 -28.69 -48.18 12.66
CA ALA A 14 -29.14 -47.16 13.60
C ALA A 14 -28.25 -45.91 13.68
N SER A 15 -27.27 -45.73 12.76
CA SER A 15 -26.34 -44.62 12.83
C SER A 15 -26.23 -43.80 11.55
N ALA A 16 -27.37 -43.42 10.96
CA ALA A 16 -27.41 -42.45 9.86
C ALA A 16 -28.51 -41.39 10.10
N ASN A 17 -28.53 -40.81 11.30
CA ASN A 17 -29.12 -39.49 11.47
C ASN A 17 -27.96 -38.49 11.54
N VAL A 18 -27.35 -38.18 10.40
CA VAL A 18 -26.61 -36.94 10.22
C VAL A 18 -27.68 -35.85 10.27
N PHE A 19 -27.81 -35.22 11.42
CA PHE A 19 -28.43 -33.90 11.51
C PHE A 19 -27.59 -32.98 10.62
N ALA A 20 -28.09 -32.73 9.42
CA ALA A 20 -27.72 -31.52 8.69
C ALA A 20 -28.19 -30.35 9.56
N GLN A 21 -27.28 -29.80 10.33
CA GLN A 21 -27.45 -28.56 11.02
C GLN A 21 -27.49 -27.50 9.92
N GLU A 22 -28.72 -27.19 9.46
CA GLU A 22 -28.96 -25.95 8.73
C GLU A 22 -28.37 -24.86 9.62
N SER A 23 -27.25 -24.28 9.14
CA SER A 23 -26.74 -23.01 9.64
C SER A 23 -27.79 -21.97 9.30
N GLY A 24 -28.81 -21.90 10.11
CA GLY A 24 -29.65 -20.74 10.16
C GLY A 24 -28.76 -19.58 10.48
N SER A 25 -28.32 -18.87 9.44
CA SER A 25 -27.71 -17.55 9.59
C SER A 25 -28.77 -16.71 10.31
N PHE A 26 -28.63 -16.65 11.62
CA PHE A 26 -29.39 -15.74 12.45
C PHE A 26 -29.09 -14.35 11.90
N ASN A 27 -30.02 -13.82 11.08
CA ASN A 27 -30.01 -12.44 10.63
C ASN A 27 -30.30 -11.52 11.84
N LEU A 28 -29.43 -11.61 12.84
CA LEU A 28 -29.41 -10.70 13.98
C LEU A 28 -29.13 -9.27 13.50
N PHE A 29 -28.35 -9.15 12.39
CA PHE A 29 -28.01 -7.89 11.76
C PHE A 29 -29.24 -7.14 11.23
N SER A 30 -30.20 -7.83 10.60
CA SER A 30 -31.39 -7.17 10.06
C SER A 30 -32.37 -6.70 11.14
N LYS A 31 -32.40 -7.35 12.30
CA LYS A 31 -33.19 -6.91 13.45
C LYS A 31 -32.56 -5.72 14.18
N LEU A 32 -31.23 -5.61 14.20
CA LEU A 32 -30.50 -4.48 14.81
C LEU A 32 -30.61 -3.19 13.96
N GLN A 33 -30.68 -3.31 12.64
CA GLN A 33 -30.97 -2.17 11.76
C GLN A 33 -32.35 -1.55 12.00
N GLY A 34 -33.35 -2.37 12.37
CA GLY A 34 -34.69 -1.88 12.69
C GLY A 34 -34.77 -1.09 14.00
N LEU A 35 -33.75 -1.17 14.87
CA LEU A 35 -33.68 -0.44 16.14
C LEU A 35 -32.85 0.86 16.04
N GLY A 36 -32.47 1.29 14.82
CA GLY A 36 -31.67 2.50 14.61
C GLY A 36 -30.23 2.42 15.13
N ILE A 37 -29.75 1.23 15.48
CA ILE A 37 -28.37 1.01 15.89
C ILE A 37 -27.55 0.79 14.62
N ASN A 38 -26.94 1.84 14.14
CA ASN A 38 -25.95 1.80 13.03
C ASN A 38 -24.66 1.15 13.54
N LEU A 39 -24.68 -0.18 13.74
CA LEU A 39 -23.47 -0.95 13.99
C LEU A 39 -22.76 -1.16 12.66
N GLY A 40 -21.85 -0.24 12.30
CA GLY A 40 -20.87 -0.53 11.28
C GLY A 40 -20.91 0.25 9.97
N GLN A 41 -21.27 1.53 9.97
CA GLN A 41 -20.51 2.44 9.12
C GLN A 41 -19.40 3.04 10.00
N SER A 42 -18.37 2.23 10.33
CA SER A 42 -17.08 2.83 10.49
C SER A 42 -16.79 3.49 9.13
N ASN A 43 -16.74 4.81 9.08
CA ASN A 43 -16.03 5.54 8.04
C ASN A 43 -14.54 5.15 8.18
N GLN A 44 -14.22 3.88 7.98
CA GLN A 44 -12.88 3.46 7.71
C GLN A 44 -12.61 4.00 6.32
N GLN A 45 -11.98 5.17 6.30
CA GLN A 45 -11.42 5.72 5.09
C GLN A 45 -10.50 4.64 4.54
N GLU A 46 -10.95 3.97 3.46
CA GLU A 46 -10.21 2.89 2.83
C GLU A 46 -8.88 3.46 2.37
N LEU A 47 -7.78 2.86 2.85
CA LEU A 47 -6.45 3.29 2.48
C LEU A 47 -6.21 2.96 1.00
N LEU A 48 -5.73 3.93 0.26
CA LEU A 48 -5.37 3.72 -1.14
C LEU A 48 -4.19 2.74 -1.26
N PRO A 49 -4.11 1.94 -2.31
CA PRO A 49 -2.89 1.21 -2.66
C PRO A 49 -1.69 2.17 -2.80
N PRO A 50 -0.45 1.73 -2.52
CA PRO A 50 0.72 2.62 -2.52
C PRO A 50 0.92 3.41 -3.82
N ASP A 51 0.67 2.81 -4.96
CA ASP A 51 0.80 3.39 -6.30
C ASP A 51 -0.32 4.41 -6.64
N GLU A 52 -1.44 4.33 -5.95
CA GLU A 52 -2.51 5.33 -6.01
C GLU A 52 -2.31 6.44 -4.98
N ALA A 53 -1.81 6.09 -3.79
CA ALA A 53 -1.51 7.04 -2.72
C ALA A 53 -0.35 7.97 -3.09
N PHE A 54 0.64 7.46 -3.81
CA PHE A 54 1.87 8.20 -4.17
C PHE A 54 2.26 7.92 -5.62
N LYS A 55 1.80 8.76 -6.52
CA LYS A 55 2.10 8.61 -7.95
C LYS A 55 3.48 9.17 -8.27
N LEU A 56 4.26 8.40 -9.02
CA LEU A 56 5.54 8.81 -9.55
C LEU A 56 5.54 8.72 -11.08
N SER A 57 6.01 9.77 -11.74
CA SER A 57 6.39 9.73 -13.16
C SER A 57 7.76 10.38 -13.35
N VAL A 58 8.50 9.91 -14.34
CA VAL A 58 9.84 10.43 -14.64
C VAL A 58 9.88 10.84 -16.12
N GLU A 59 10.39 12.03 -16.37
CA GLU A 59 10.57 12.59 -17.69
C GLU A 59 12.05 12.88 -17.92
N VAL A 60 12.53 12.65 -19.14
CA VAL A 60 13.88 13.03 -19.56
C VAL A 60 13.82 14.48 -20.05
N ARG A 61 14.50 15.39 -19.35
CA ARG A 61 14.61 16.81 -19.79
C ARG A 61 15.69 16.96 -20.85
N ASP A 62 16.84 16.38 -20.60
CA ASP A 62 18.01 16.40 -21.49
C ASP A 62 18.92 15.21 -21.20
N GLY A 63 20.08 15.14 -21.88
CA GLY A 63 21.02 14.04 -21.76
C GLY A 63 21.51 13.74 -20.34
N ASN A 64 21.46 14.70 -19.42
CA ASN A 64 21.96 14.55 -18.06
C ASN A 64 20.95 14.96 -16.98
N THR A 65 19.72 15.26 -17.36
CA THR A 65 18.71 15.74 -16.39
C THR A 65 17.40 14.99 -16.54
N LEU A 66 16.95 14.41 -15.43
CA LEU A 66 15.61 13.85 -15.30
C LEU A 66 14.76 14.73 -14.38
N ILE A 67 13.45 14.72 -14.62
CA ILE A 67 12.44 15.29 -13.73
C ILE A 67 11.56 14.17 -13.23
N ALA A 68 11.58 13.94 -11.94
CA ALA A 68 10.66 13.03 -11.28
C ALA A 68 9.51 13.84 -10.66
N ASN A 69 8.28 13.56 -11.10
CA ASN A 69 7.07 14.16 -10.57
C ASN A 69 6.50 13.21 -9.52
N LEU A 70 6.45 13.63 -8.27
CA LEU A 70 5.83 12.89 -7.17
C LEU A 70 4.54 13.59 -6.76
N THR A 71 3.46 12.84 -6.69
CA THR A 71 2.12 13.36 -6.39
C THR A 71 1.47 12.52 -5.30
N PRO A 72 1.45 13.00 -4.04
CA PRO A 72 0.64 12.38 -3.00
C PRO A 72 -0.85 12.59 -3.31
N ALA A 73 -1.68 11.61 -3.02
CA ALA A 73 -3.12 11.72 -3.11
C ALA A 73 -3.67 12.70 -2.06
N LYS A 74 -4.93 13.07 -2.20
CA LYS A 74 -5.60 13.89 -1.19
C LYS A 74 -5.53 13.20 0.18
N ASP A 75 -5.24 13.95 1.22
CA ASP A 75 -5.10 13.47 2.61
C ASP A 75 -3.86 12.59 2.85
N TYR A 76 -2.91 12.57 1.89
CA TYR A 76 -1.61 11.92 2.01
C TYR A 76 -0.47 12.92 1.96
N TYR A 77 0.68 12.54 2.50
CA TYR A 77 1.92 13.31 2.39
C TYR A 77 3.13 12.39 2.22
N LEU A 78 4.17 12.95 1.60
CA LEU A 78 5.47 12.31 1.43
C LEU A 78 6.49 12.97 2.36
N TYR A 79 7.36 12.17 2.98
CA TYR A 79 8.52 12.69 3.71
C TYR A 79 9.62 13.08 2.73
N ARG A 80 10.09 14.33 2.84
CA ARG A 80 11.13 14.86 1.97
C ARG A 80 12.45 14.09 2.08
N ASP A 81 12.87 13.76 3.30
CA ASP A 81 14.12 13.07 3.62
C ASP A 81 14.09 11.58 3.28
N LYS A 82 12.90 11.03 2.99
CA LYS A 82 12.71 9.64 2.59
C LYS A 82 12.60 9.45 1.07
N ILE A 83 12.73 10.52 0.29
CA ILE A 83 12.76 10.43 -1.17
C ILE A 83 14.20 10.21 -1.61
N VAL A 84 14.47 9.02 -2.14
CA VAL A 84 15.80 8.59 -2.61
C VAL A 84 15.68 8.07 -4.03
N PHE A 85 16.65 8.42 -4.87
CA PHE A 85 16.79 7.88 -6.22
C PHE A 85 18.18 7.26 -6.37
N GLU A 86 18.23 6.13 -7.07
CA GLU A 86 19.47 5.40 -7.36
C GLU A 86 19.52 5.01 -8.84
N SER A 87 20.67 5.21 -9.48
CA SER A 87 20.96 4.60 -10.78
C SER A 87 21.36 3.14 -10.57
N LYS A 88 20.70 2.23 -11.26
CA LYS A 88 21.10 0.81 -11.31
C LYS A 88 21.94 0.49 -12.54
N GLN A 89 22.34 1.50 -13.33
CA GLN A 89 23.11 1.38 -14.54
C GLN A 89 24.59 1.67 -14.28
N SER A 90 25.49 0.80 -14.75
CA SER A 90 26.95 1.04 -14.72
C SER A 90 27.30 2.21 -15.65
N GLY A 91 28.29 3.00 -15.26
CA GLY A 91 28.75 4.15 -16.04
C GLY A 91 27.81 5.37 -16.01
N MET A 92 26.77 5.33 -15.16
CA MET A 92 25.85 6.43 -14.98
C MET A 92 25.50 6.57 -13.50
N VAL A 93 25.89 7.68 -12.89
CA VAL A 93 25.65 7.95 -11.47
C VAL A 93 24.78 9.19 -11.29
N ILE A 94 24.03 9.22 -10.20
CA ILE A 94 23.30 10.43 -9.80
C ILE A 94 24.31 11.35 -9.10
N GLU A 95 24.54 12.50 -9.70
CA GLU A 95 25.43 13.53 -9.15
C GLU A 95 24.70 14.38 -8.11
N LYS A 96 23.45 14.73 -8.38
CA LYS A 96 22.66 15.60 -7.51
C LYS A 96 21.17 15.31 -7.63
N ILE A 97 20.48 15.38 -6.50
CA ILE A 97 19.02 15.43 -6.41
C ILE A 97 18.64 16.77 -5.79
N THR A 98 17.79 17.53 -6.49
CA THR A 98 17.27 18.80 -6.00
C THR A 98 15.78 18.66 -5.77
N LEU A 99 15.37 18.74 -4.49
CA LEU A 99 13.98 18.76 -4.05
C LEU A 99 13.59 20.18 -3.63
N PRO A 100 12.37 20.62 -3.89
CA PRO A 100 11.87 21.90 -3.38
C PRO A 100 11.80 21.88 -1.84
N PRO A 101 11.68 23.05 -1.19
CA PRO A 101 11.40 23.10 0.24
C PRO A 101 10.04 22.45 0.54
N GLY A 102 9.96 21.68 1.62
CA GLY A 102 8.74 21.08 2.11
C GLY A 102 8.06 21.95 3.16
N LYS A 103 6.91 21.47 3.65
CA LYS A 103 6.22 22.07 4.78
C LYS A 103 6.68 21.34 6.06
N MET A 104 7.04 22.12 7.09
CA MET A 104 7.40 21.54 8.41
C MET A 104 6.20 20.89 9.06
N LYS A 105 6.40 19.68 9.57
CA LYS A 105 5.43 18.86 10.30
C LYS A 105 6.09 18.32 11.57
N GLU A 106 5.37 18.37 12.67
CA GLU A 106 5.71 17.61 13.87
C GLU A 106 5.17 16.20 13.71
N ASP A 107 6.05 15.22 13.58
CA ASP A 107 5.72 13.83 13.37
C ASP A 107 6.03 13.00 14.63
N MET A 108 5.12 12.11 15.02
CA MET A 108 5.29 11.31 16.25
C MET A 108 6.47 10.34 16.18
N THR A 109 6.86 9.93 14.97
CA THR A 109 7.95 8.96 14.75
C THR A 109 9.27 9.64 14.45
N PHE A 110 9.25 10.71 13.64
CA PHE A 110 10.46 11.36 13.11
C PHE A 110 10.70 12.76 13.71
N GLY A 111 9.82 13.24 14.59
CA GLY A 111 9.91 14.59 15.16
C GLY A 111 9.67 15.67 14.09
N GLN A 112 10.41 16.78 14.15
CA GLN A 112 10.28 17.83 13.16
C GLN A 112 10.88 17.40 11.82
N THR A 113 10.03 17.28 10.79
CA THR A 113 10.42 16.84 9.47
C THR A 113 9.73 17.66 8.38
N GLU A 114 10.33 17.71 7.18
CA GLU A 114 9.72 18.33 6.02
C GLU A 114 8.86 17.31 5.25
N VAL A 115 7.64 17.72 4.87
CA VAL A 115 6.72 16.88 4.12
C VAL A 115 6.11 17.60 2.92
N TYR A 116 5.62 16.83 1.96
CA TYR A 116 4.92 17.33 0.78
C TYR A 116 3.48 16.83 0.76
N TYR A 117 2.53 17.77 0.82
CA TYR A 117 1.09 17.51 0.68
C TYR A 117 0.57 17.71 -0.76
N SER A 118 1.41 18.26 -1.62
CA SER A 118 1.07 18.63 -2.99
C SER A 118 2.09 18.07 -3.97
N PRO A 119 1.77 17.99 -5.26
CA PRO A 119 2.71 17.54 -6.27
C PRO A 119 4.01 18.34 -6.23
N ILE A 120 5.13 17.64 -6.37
CA ILE A 120 6.47 18.23 -6.44
C ILE A 120 7.24 17.68 -7.63
N GLN A 121 8.28 18.40 -8.02
CA GLN A 121 9.28 17.97 -8.99
C GLN A 121 10.64 17.82 -8.32
N ALA A 122 11.22 16.63 -8.43
CA ALA A 122 12.61 16.38 -8.10
C ALA A 122 13.44 16.50 -9.37
N ILE A 123 14.48 17.33 -9.34
CA ILE A 123 15.44 17.45 -10.44
C ILE A 123 16.61 16.52 -10.13
N ILE A 124 16.87 15.56 -11.00
CA ILE A 124 17.91 14.56 -10.87
C ILE A 124 18.97 14.83 -11.92
N THR A 125 20.17 15.22 -11.48
CA THR A 125 21.31 15.45 -12.35
C THR A 125 22.15 14.19 -12.42
N LEU A 126 22.43 13.71 -13.61
CA LEU A 126 23.21 12.53 -13.91
C LEU A 126 24.61 12.92 -14.37
N LYS A 127 25.58 12.10 -13.97
CA LYS A 127 26.94 12.13 -14.52
C LYS A 127 27.17 10.81 -15.26
N ARG A 128 27.58 10.91 -16.52
CA ARG A 128 27.92 9.79 -17.39
C ARG A 128 29.42 9.66 -17.51
N GLU A 129 29.95 8.45 -17.47
CA GLU A 129 31.36 8.19 -17.76
C GLU A 129 31.68 8.45 -19.23
N ASP A 130 30.78 8.05 -20.14
CA ASP A 130 30.84 8.38 -21.55
C ASP A 130 29.62 9.22 -21.96
N PRO A 131 29.81 10.52 -22.19
CA PRO A 131 28.73 11.41 -22.60
C PRO A 131 28.09 11.07 -23.96
N ALA A 132 28.80 10.35 -24.82
CA ALA A 132 28.31 9.93 -26.14
C ALA A 132 27.53 8.63 -26.10
N SER A 133 27.51 7.93 -24.96
CA SER A 133 26.82 6.65 -24.82
C SER A 133 25.31 6.84 -24.69
N GLU A 134 24.56 6.30 -25.63
CA GLU A 134 23.09 6.19 -25.57
C GLU A 134 22.70 4.86 -24.88
N GLN A 135 22.80 4.80 -23.56
CA GLN A 135 22.41 3.63 -22.78
C GLN A 135 21.07 3.84 -22.07
N PRO A 136 20.23 2.80 -21.99
CA PRO A 136 19.01 2.88 -21.19
C PRO A 136 19.38 3.02 -19.71
N LEU A 137 18.68 3.90 -19.00
CA LEU A 137 18.82 4.08 -17.56
C LEU A 137 17.71 3.34 -16.83
N THR A 138 18.08 2.51 -15.85
CA THR A 138 17.17 2.01 -14.84
C THR A 138 17.33 2.86 -13.58
N LEU A 139 16.31 3.63 -13.26
CA LEU A 139 16.22 4.44 -12.05
C LEU A 139 15.39 3.72 -11.00
N ALA A 140 15.96 3.45 -9.82
CA ALA A 140 15.20 3.02 -8.66
C ALA A 140 14.79 4.26 -7.85
N ALA A 141 13.54 4.30 -7.43
CA ALA A 141 13.01 5.35 -6.55
C ALA A 141 12.44 4.69 -5.29
N THR A 142 12.88 5.15 -4.14
CA THR A 142 12.36 4.76 -2.83
C THR A 142 11.81 5.99 -2.16
N TYR A 143 10.60 5.90 -1.64
CA TYR A 143 9.96 7.00 -0.92
C TYR A 143 8.98 6.48 0.10
N GLN A 144 8.72 7.27 1.13
CA GLN A 144 7.79 6.95 2.21
C GLN A 144 6.80 8.10 2.41
N GLY A 145 5.57 7.75 2.73
CA GLY A 145 4.52 8.68 3.05
C GLY A 145 3.45 8.07 3.92
N CYS A 146 2.52 8.90 4.38
CA CYS A 146 1.44 8.48 5.28
C CYS A 146 0.11 9.05 4.83
N ASN A 147 -0.98 8.37 5.22
CA ASN A 147 -2.32 8.95 5.24
C ASN A 147 -2.47 9.74 6.55
N GLU A 148 -2.73 11.05 6.46
CA GLU A 148 -2.76 11.93 7.62
C GLU A 148 -3.98 11.68 8.53
N PRO A 149 -5.23 11.61 8.01
CA PRO A 149 -6.41 11.39 8.84
C PRO A 149 -6.42 10.08 9.62
N VAL A 150 -5.88 9.01 9.02
CA VAL A 150 -5.87 7.68 9.63
C VAL A 150 -4.59 7.44 10.44
N GLY A 151 -3.52 8.21 10.17
CA GLY A 151 -2.22 8.07 10.82
C GLY A 151 -1.46 6.80 10.40
N VAL A 152 -1.78 6.23 9.23
CA VAL A 152 -1.12 5.03 8.73
C VAL A 152 -0.04 5.41 7.74
N CYS A 153 1.18 4.94 8.00
CA CYS A 153 2.34 5.13 7.13
C CYS A 153 2.62 3.88 6.32
N TYR A 154 3.02 4.09 5.07
CA TYR A 154 3.43 3.04 4.15
C TYR A 154 4.90 2.73 4.35
N ALA A 155 5.26 1.46 4.20
CA ALA A 155 6.68 1.08 4.13
C ALA A 155 7.31 1.67 2.85
N PRO A 156 8.61 2.03 2.88
CA PRO A 156 9.34 2.48 1.71
C PRO A 156 9.38 1.45 0.60
#